data_6daa0f2268aea88a32344bf063f6bcfe
#
_entry.id   6daa0f2268aea88a32344bf063f6bcfe
#
_cell.length_a   1.000
_cell.length_b   1.000
_cell.length_c   1.000
_cell.angle_alpha   90.00
_cell.angle_beta   90.00
_cell.angle_gamma   90.00
#
_symmetry.space_group_name_H-M   'P 1'
#
loop_
_entity.id
_entity.type
_entity.pdbx_description
1 polymer ?
#
loop_
_entity_poly.entity_id
_entity_poly.type
_entity_poly.pdbx_seq_one_letter_code
_entity_poly.pdbx_strand_id
1 'polypeptide(L)'
;MMKKIISILSVLCLLLIFSCKDLVVTEPDSNLNVEDFEAAWKRIQDVYPYLEFKKINWDSIYTVYRPLAENAQGDEFYLVLRDLLAELKDGHVYYRTKGGGEVYPYYPKRHFKDRHAYSPFVVRKYFDKELRLTESTSVEYEILPGNIGYAFISDFHKTYLIDEFPGVLEYFKNTKGLILDIRQKRGGDYQNIEAVVTRFLTEPLERNDAYTYGEKWVLPPFQPSGPFQYTNPVVVLINGSTFSAGEFTTEILKQLPQVTAVGDTTGGGSVGGGDESLYFLPSGKSIEIGFIDIRRYDGLPWEWLGIPPDIRVVQTEADILAGRDKQLEYAIEMLK
;
A
#
# COMPACT_ATOMS: atom_id res chain seq x y z
N MET A 1 -13.25 51.25 57.16
CA MET A 1 -13.13 49.97 56.46
C MET A 1 -13.07 50.10 54.92
N MET A 2 -13.79 51.04 54.30
CA MET A 2 -13.82 51.21 52.84
C MET A 2 -12.49 51.69 52.19
N LYS A 3 -11.66 52.49 52.87
CA LYS A 3 -10.38 52.98 52.26
C LYS A 3 -9.27 51.89 52.14
N LYS A 4 -9.33 50.81 52.92
CA LYS A 4 -8.38 49.68 52.83
C LYS A 4 -8.73 48.69 51.73
N ILE A 5 -10.01 48.58 51.29
CA ILE A 5 -10.48 47.70 50.24
C ILE A 5 -10.09 48.26 48.88
N ILE A 6 -10.12 49.60 48.70
CA ILE A 6 -9.75 50.24 47.45
C ILE A 6 -8.24 50.14 47.15
N SER A 7 -7.39 50.13 48.21
CA SER A 7 -5.96 49.97 48.07
C SER A 7 -5.54 48.53 47.67
N ILE A 8 -6.32 47.51 48.10
CA ILE A 8 -6.04 46.09 47.73
C ILE A 8 -6.52 45.79 46.29
N LEU A 9 -7.63 46.38 45.86
CA LEU A 9 -8.10 46.21 44.47
C LEU A 9 -7.15 46.88 43.44
N SER A 10 -6.53 48.04 43.78
CA SER A 10 -5.59 48.75 42.92
C SER A 10 -4.27 47.95 42.78
N VAL A 11 -3.82 47.24 43.78
CA VAL A 11 -2.61 46.39 43.70
C VAL A 11 -2.91 45.08 42.94
N LEU A 12 -4.13 44.53 43.03
CA LEU A 12 -4.53 43.35 42.30
C LEU A 12 -4.66 43.63 40.78
N CYS A 13 -5.17 44.83 40.39
CA CYS A 13 -5.24 45.24 38.96
C CYS A 13 -3.84 45.52 38.38
N LEU A 14 -2.84 45.98 39.16
CA LEU A 14 -1.51 46.16 38.66
C LEU A 14 -0.75 44.83 38.47
N LEU A 15 -1.08 43.77 39.21
CA LEU A 15 -0.50 42.45 39.04
C LEU A 15 -1.06 41.67 37.85
N LEU A 16 -2.24 42.02 37.31
CA LEU A 16 -2.80 41.41 36.12
C LEU A 16 -2.27 42.00 34.79
N ILE A 17 -1.60 43.15 34.83
CA ILE A 17 -1.04 43.78 33.62
C ILE A 17 0.37 43.22 33.29
N PHE A 18 1.03 42.54 34.24
CA PHE A 18 2.36 41.93 34.03
C PHE A 18 2.31 40.43 33.68
N SER A 19 1.13 39.83 33.48
CA SER A 19 0.99 38.42 33.12
C SER A 19 0.74 38.16 31.62
N CYS A 20 0.86 39.19 30.76
CA CYS A 20 1.03 39.03 29.32
C CYS A 20 2.51 39.14 28.95
N LYS A 21 3.36 38.30 29.56
CA LYS A 21 4.68 38.04 29.02
C LYS A 21 4.53 36.89 28.01
N ASP A 22 4.68 37.33 26.77
CA ASP A 22 5.26 36.54 25.71
C ASP A 22 4.67 35.12 25.59
N LEU A 23 3.47 35.00 24.96
CA LEU A 23 3.36 33.97 23.95
C LEU A 23 4.46 34.36 22.92
N VAL A 24 5.66 33.91 23.16
CA VAL A 24 6.65 33.77 22.10
C VAL A 24 6.04 32.76 21.15
N VAL A 25 5.29 33.23 20.17
CA VAL A 25 5.14 32.52 18.91
C VAL A 25 6.59 32.51 18.40
N THR A 26 7.33 31.46 18.77
CA THR A 26 8.58 31.18 18.10
C THR A 26 8.20 31.06 16.64
N GLU A 27 8.60 32.04 15.83
CA GLU A 27 8.63 31.91 14.39
C GLU A 27 9.20 30.51 14.12
N PRO A 28 8.53 29.68 13.28
CA PRO A 28 9.08 28.38 12.96
C PRO A 28 10.50 28.64 12.44
N ASP A 29 11.48 28.05 13.11
CA ASP A 29 12.88 28.29 12.84
C ASP A 29 13.14 27.93 11.38
N SER A 30 13.44 28.91 10.52
CA SER A 30 13.74 28.67 9.10
C SER A 30 14.92 27.71 8.95
N ASN A 31 15.79 27.65 9.97
CA ASN A 31 16.87 26.70 10.06
C ASN A 31 16.33 25.26 10.21
N LEU A 32 15.27 25.04 10.99
CA LEU A 32 14.70 23.72 11.23
C LEU A 32 14.03 23.13 9.96
N ASN A 33 13.43 23.95 9.10
CA ASN A 33 12.92 23.49 7.80
C ASN A 33 14.07 23.08 6.87
N VAL A 34 15.20 23.77 6.93
CA VAL A 34 16.42 23.40 6.19
C VAL A 34 16.99 22.08 6.73
N GLU A 35 17.07 21.92 8.03
CA GLU A 35 17.54 20.67 8.65
C GLU A 35 16.63 19.48 8.30
N ASP A 36 15.31 19.66 8.32
CA ASP A 36 14.34 18.66 7.89
C ASP A 36 14.53 18.29 6.41
N PHE A 37 14.73 19.29 5.54
CA PHE A 37 14.98 19.07 4.12
C PHE A 37 16.26 18.26 3.88
N GLU A 38 17.37 18.68 4.51
CA GLU A 38 18.67 18.00 4.38
C GLU A 38 18.58 16.54 4.86
N ALA A 39 17.90 16.31 5.99
CA ALA A 39 17.69 14.98 6.52
C ALA A 39 16.83 14.10 5.57
N ALA A 40 15.74 14.65 5.04
CA ALA A 40 14.88 13.94 4.08
C ALA A 40 15.61 13.63 2.78
N TRP A 41 16.31 14.63 2.20
CA TRP A 41 17.07 14.48 0.95
C TRP A 41 18.16 13.41 1.11
N LYS A 42 18.93 13.48 2.20
CA LYS A 42 19.99 12.52 2.49
C LYS A 42 19.45 11.12 2.74
N ARG A 43 18.36 10.98 3.51
CA ARG A 43 17.71 9.67 3.73
C ARG A 43 17.33 9.04 2.42
N ILE A 44 16.69 9.78 1.52
CA ILE A 44 16.28 9.28 0.20
C ILE A 44 17.51 8.87 -0.63
N GLN A 45 18.54 9.72 -0.68
CA GLN A 45 19.77 9.44 -1.40
C GLN A 45 20.44 8.13 -0.92
N ASP A 46 20.45 7.91 0.41
CA ASP A 46 21.16 6.79 1.01
C ASP A 46 20.40 5.45 0.85
N VAL A 47 19.06 5.49 0.85
CA VAL A 47 18.29 4.25 1.00
C VAL A 47 17.33 3.93 -0.16
N TYR A 48 16.88 4.94 -0.93
CA TYR A 48 15.84 4.70 -1.94
C TYR A 48 16.42 3.95 -3.15
N PRO A 49 15.96 2.72 -3.45
CA PRO A 49 16.67 1.84 -4.39
C PRO A 49 16.43 2.18 -5.87
N TYR A 50 15.46 3.04 -6.20
CA TYR A 50 15.02 3.24 -7.59
C TYR A 50 15.38 4.60 -8.20
N LEU A 51 16.27 5.40 -7.60
CA LEU A 51 16.70 6.68 -8.21
C LEU A 51 17.27 6.46 -9.62
N GLU A 52 18.20 5.52 -9.77
CA GLU A 52 18.82 5.20 -11.06
C GLU A 52 17.81 4.56 -12.04
N PHE A 53 17.05 3.57 -11.59
CA PHE A 53 16.03 2.90 -12.42
C PHE A 53 14.99 3.89 -12.97
N LYS A 54 14.53 4.83 -12.15
CA LYS A 54 13.58 5.88 -12.54
C LYS A 54 14.25 7.05 -13.27
N LYS A 55 15.57 7.04 -13.41
CA LYS A 55 16.38 8.12 -14.02
C LYS A 55 16.14 9.47 -13.34
N ILE A 56 16.04 9.46 -12.02
CA ILE A 56 15.85 10.66 -11.20
C ILE A 56 17.22 11.24 -10.89
N ASN A 57 17.47 12.45 -11.37
CA ASN A 57 18.69 13.20 -11.00
C ASN A 57 18.45 13.88 -9.66
N TRP A 58 18.77 13.16 -8.56
CA TRP A 58 18.47 13.60 -7.20
C TRP A 58 19.25 14.85 -6.79
N ASP A 59 20.49 15.03 -7.29
CA ASP A 59 21.31 16.23 -7.06
C ASP A 59 20.67 17.48 -7.71
N SER A 60 20.10 17.33 -8.92
CA SER A 60 19.37 18.45 -9.54
C SER A 60 18.12 18.85 -8.77
N ILE A 61 17.43 17.88 -8.16
CA ILE A 61 16.25 18.12 -7.31
C ILE A 61 16.66 18.90 -6.07
N TYR A 62 17.82 18.62 -5.47
CA TYR A 62 18.37 19.38 -4.35
C TYR A 62 18.44 20.88 -4.68
N THR A 63 18.99 21.23 -5.83
CA THR A 63 19.17 22.64 -6.20
C THR A 63 17.86 23.41 -6.35
N VAL A 64 16.78 22.70 -6.65
CA VAL A 64 15.42 23.27 -6.79
C VAL A 64 14.74 23.43 -5.42
N TYR A 65 14.75 22.39 -4.62
CA TYR A 65 13.93 22.34 -3.40
C TYR A 65 14.61 22.93 -2.17
N ARG A 66 15.94 22.93 -2.11
CA ARG A 66 16.71 23.48 -0.97
C ARG A 66 16.38 24.97 -0.70
N PRO A 67 16.36 25.87 -1.72
CA PRO A 67 15.95 27.25 -1.51
C PRO A 67 14.48 27.41 -1.11
N LEU A 68 13.59 26.52 -1.58
CA LEU A 68 12.19 26.54 -1.18
C LEU A 68 12.01 26.20 0.30
N ALA A 69 12.77 25.20 0.80
CA ALA A 69 12.77 24.85 2.21
C ALA A 69 13.27 25.99 3.11
N GLU A 70 14.31 26.73 2.68
CA GLU A 70 14.88 27.88 3.39
C GLU A 70 13.89 29.04 3.51
N ASN A 71 13.06 29.26 2.50
CA ASN A 71 12.12 30.37 2.46
C ASN A 71 10.72 30.01 2.98
N ALA A 72 10.42 28.71 3.22
CA ALA A 72 9.11 28.28 3.67
C ALA A 72 8.80 28.75 5.09
N GLN A 73 7.57 29.22 5.31
CA GLN A 73 7.09 29.69 6.61
C GLN A 73 6.01 28.75 7.16
N GLY A 74 6.11 28.40 8.43
CA GLY A 74 5.09 27.59 9.11
C GLY A 74 4.78 26.27 8.39
N ASP A 75 3.52 26.09 8.03
CA ASP A 75 3.04 24.88 7.36
C ASP A 75 3.37 24.83 5.84
N GLU A 76 3.94 25.89 5.26
CA GLU A 76 4.39 25.88 3.85
C GLU A 76 5.44 24.83 3.57
N PHE A 77 6.27 24.50 4.57
CA PHE A 77 7.26 23.43 4.44
C PHE A 77 6.64 22.08 4.11
N TYR A 78 5.41 21.78 4.58
CA TYR A 78 4.71 20.55 4.18
C TYR A 78 4.42 20.50 2.67
N LEU A 79 4.21 21.65 2.01
CA LEU A 79 4.06 21.70 0.56
C LEU A 79 5.39 21.41 -0.14
N VAL A 80 6.49 21.98 0.37
CA VAL A 80 7.84 21.69 -0.13
C VAL A 80 8.16 20.20 0.00
N LEU A 81 7.90 19.62 1.17
CA LEU A 81 8.12 18.21 1.45
C LEU A 81 7.26 17.32 0.54
N ARG A 82 5.97 17.65 0.36
CA ARG A 82 5.08 16.96 -0.55
C ARG A 82 5.64 16.92 -1.97
N ASP A 83 6.03 18.08 -2.48
CA ASP A 83 6.47 18.21 -3.88
C ASP A 83 7.84 17.52 -4.09
N LEU A 84 8.76 17.63 -3.11
CA LEU A 84 10.01 16.87 -3.08
C LEU A 84 9.76 15.35 -3.17
N LEU A 85 8.89 14.83 -2.31
CA LEU A 85 8.57 13.40 -2.28
C LEU A 85 7.83 12.92 -3.52
N ALA A 86 7.04 13.81 -4.17
CA ALA A 86 6.35 13.50 -5.43
C ALA A 86 7.32 13.23 -6.59
N GLU A 87 8.53 13.78 -6.54
CA GLU A 87 9.56 13.54 -7.57
C GLU A 87 9.98 12.06 -7.64
N LEU A 88 9.84 11.31 -6.55
CA LEU A 88 10.11 9.87 -6.52
C LEU A 88 9.08 9.07 -7.31
N LYS A 89 7.89 9.63 -7.57
CA LYS A 89 6.79 8.98 -8.30
C LYS A 89 6.51 7.57 -7.77
N ASP A 90 6.42 7.45 -6.44
CA ASP A 90 6.28 6.19 -5.73
C ASP A 90 5.05 6.21 -4.83
N GLY A 91 4.17 5.21 -5.01
CA GLY A 91 2.93 5.10 -4.27
C GLY A 91 3.08 4.64 -2.81
N HIS A 92 4.28 4.22 -2.39
CA HIS A 92 4.58 3.88 -0.99
C HIS A 92 5.17 5.06 -0.21
N VAL A 93 5.62 6.13 -0.91
CA VAL A 93 6.21 7.30 -0.28
C VAL A 93 5.12 8.22 0.25
N TYR A 94 5.20 8.57 1.52
CA TYR A 94 4.29 9.54 2.14
C TYR A 94 4.96 10.28 3.30
N TYR A 95 4.30 11.31 3.79
CA TYR A 95 4.67 11.97 5.04
C TYR A 95 3.46 12.06 5.98
N ARG A 96 3.73 12.22 7.27
CA ARG A 96 2.68 12.40 8.28
C ARG A 96 2.54 13.86 8.68
N THR A 97 1.30 14.33 8.72
CA THR A 97 0.94 15.65 9.23
C THR A 97 1.04 15.69 10.75
N LYS A 98 1.03 16.89 11.35
CA LYS A 98 0.96 17.08 12.82
C LYS A 98 -0.21 16.34 13.48
N GLY A 99 -1.31 16.12 12.77
CA GLY A 99 -2.49 15.37 13.24
C GLY A 99 -2.38 13.86 13.06
N GLY A 100 -1.24 13.34 12.61
CA GLY A 100 -1.01 11.91 12.37
C GLY A 100 -1.60 11.39 11.05
N GLY A 101 -2.23 12.25 10.23
CA GLY A 101 -2.75 11.88 8.92
C GLY A 101 -1.63 11.66 7.91
N GLU A 102 -1.76 10.64 7.08
CA GLU A 102 -0.82 10.32 6.01
C GLU A 102 -1.17 11.07 4.73
N VAL A 103 -0.16 11.64 4.09
CA VAL A 103 -0.30 12.34 2.81
C VAL A 103 0.60 11.66 1.79
N TYR A 104 -0.01 11.04 0.79
CA TYR A 104 0.66 10.40 -0.33
C TYR A 104 0.82 11.42 -1.48
N PRO A 105 2.06 11.86 -1.78
CA PRO A 105 2.30 12.87 -2.82
C PRO A 105 2.05 12.36 -4.23
N TYR A 106 2.09 11.04 -4.41
CA TYR A 106 1.94 10.40 -5.72
C TYR A 106 1.07 9.14 -5.64
N TYR A 107 0.29 8.94 -6.69
CA TYR A 107 -0.45 7.69 -6.93
C TYR A 107 -0.20 7.22 -8.37
N PRO A 108 0.06 5.91 -8.58
CA PRO A 108 0.20 5.37 -9.93
C PRO A 108 -1.04 5.65 -10.79
N LYS A 109 -0.84 6.10 -12.02
CA LYS A 109 -1.95 6.45 -12.94
C LYS A 109 -2.91 5.27 -13.19
N ARG A 110 -2.40 4.05 -13.21
CA ARG A 110 -3.21 2.83 -13.37
C ARG A 110 -4.21 2.65 -12.25
N HIS A 111 -3.84 2.99 -11.02
CA HIS A 111 -4.74 2.92 -9.87
C HIS A 111 -6.01 3.75 -10.08
N PHE A 112 -5.89 4.98 -10.55
CA PHE A 112 -7.04 5.85 -10.79
C PHE A 112 -7.93 5.33 -11.92
N LYS A 113 -7.33 4.83 -13.01
CA LYS A 113 -8.06 4.28 -14.15
C LYS A 113 -8.94 3.10 -13.73
N ASP A 114 -8.38 2.15 -13.02
CA ASP A 114 -9.06 0.89 -12.74
C ASP A 114 -9.97 0.95 -11.50
N ARG A 115 -9.82 1.98 -10.66
CA ARG A 115 -10.70 2.23 -9.52
C ARG A 115 -12.17 2.38 -9.92
N HIS A 116 -12.44 3.01 -11.06
CA HIS A 116 -13.79 3.20 -11.59
C HIS A 116 -14.28 2.00 -12.41
N ALA A 117 -13.38 1.10 -12.77
CA ALA A 117 -13.68 -0.11 -13.54
C ALA A 117 -13.93 -1.34 -12.64
N TYR A 118 -14.36 -1.14 -11.41
CA TYR A 118 -14.72 -2.18 -10.44
C TYR A 118 -15.91 -1.76 -9.59
N SER A 119 -16.81 -2.72 -9.32
CA SER A 119 -17.92 -2.49 -8.39
C SER A 119 -18.31 -3.78 -7.66
N PRO A 120 -18.25 -3.81 -6.33
CA PRO A 120 -18.69 -4.96 -5.55
C PRO A 120 -20.19 -5.25 -5.76
N PHE A 121 -21.00 -4.23 -6.08
CA PHE A 121 -22.42 -4.41 -6.38
C PHE A 121 -22.63 -5.16 -7.71
N VAL A 122 -21.75 -4.95 -8.70
CA VAL A 122 -21.80 -5.71 -9.95
C VAL A 122 -21.34 -7.14 -9.72
N VAL A 123 -20.24 -7.34 -8.99
CA VAL A 123 -19.72 -8.67 -8.62
C VAL A 123 -20.79 -9.51 -7.93
N ARG A 124 -21.52 -8.94 -6.95
CA ARG A 124 -22.56 -9.66 -6.19
C ARG A 124 -23.72 -10.19 -7.06
N LYS A 125 -23.95 -9.63 -8.25
CA LYS A 125 -25.02 -10.12 -9.18
C LYS A 125 -24.74 -11.50 -9.78
N TYR A 126 -23.51 -11.99 -9.71
CA TYR A 126 -23.15 -13.31 -10.23
C TYR A 126 -23.44 -14.46 -9.25
N PHE A 127 -23.88 -14.14 -8.04
CA PHE A 127 -24.14 -15.12 -6.99
C PHE A 127 -25.64 -15.32 -6.76
N ASP A 128 -26.03 -16.58 -6.53
CA ASP A 128 -27.40 -16.94 -6.12
C ASP A 128 -27.63 -16.70 -4.60
N LYS A 129 -26.55 -16.51 -3.85
CA LYS A 129 -26.54 -16.30 -2.38
C LYS A 129 -25.74 -15.07 -2.03
N GLU A 130 -25.99 -14.53 -0.83
CA GLU A 130 -25.13 -13.49 -0.27
C GLU A 130 -23.73 -14.03 0.00
N LEU A 131 -22.72 -13.18 -0.25
CA LEU A 131 -21.34 -13.49 0.08
C LEU A 131 -21.17 -13.62 1.60
N ARG A 132 -20.48 -14.66 2.02
CA ARG A 132 -20.03 -14.85 3.39
C ARG A 132 -18.89 -13.88 3.68
N LEU A 133 -18.73 -13.53 4.95
CA LEU A 133 -17.61 -12.74 5.45
C LEU A 133 -16.87 -13.56 6.49
N THR A 134 -15.56 -13.43 6.51
CA THR A 134 -14.77 -13.85 7.67
C THR A 134 -15.06 -12.95 8.87
N GLU A 135 -14.67 -13.35 10.06
CA GLU A 135 -14.92 -12.58 11.30
C GLU A 135 -14.30 -11.17 11.24
N SER A 136 -13.09 -11.07 10.71
CA SER A 136 -12.39 -9.79 10.48
C SER A 136 -12.97 -8.96 9.33
N THR A 137 -13.86 -9.54 8.53
CA THR A 137 -14.34 -9.01 7.24
C THR A 137 -13.24 -8.86 6.16
N SER A 138 -12.08 -9.51 6.35
CA SER A 138 -10.96 -9.44 5.42
C SER A 138 -11.19 -10.25 4.13
N VAL A 139 -12.10 -11.24 4.15
CA VAL A 139 -12.43 -12.05 2.97
C VAL A 139 -13.95 -12.13 2.79
N GLU A 140 -14.40 -11.74 1.59
CA GLU A 140 -15.77 -12.04 1.10
C GLU A 140 -15.69 -13.29 0.22
N TYR A 141 -16.54 -14.31 0.47
CA TYR A 141 -16.43 -15.56 -0.27
C TYR A 141 -17.75 -16.31 -0.41
N GLU A 142 -17.93 -17.02 -1.51
CA GLU A 142 -19.07 -17.92 -1.76
C GLU A 142 -18.75 -18.83 -2.97
N ILE A 143 -19.58 -19.85 -3.18
CA ILE A 143 -19.53 -20.72 -4.35
C ILE A 143 -20.47 -20.17 -5.43
N LEU A 144 -19.90 -19.87 -6.59
CA LEU A 144 -20.62 -19.46 -7.79
C LEU A 144 -21.40 -20.63 -8.41
N PRO A 145 -22.44 -20.36 -9.22
CA PRO A 145 -23.06 -21.38 -10.07
C PRO A 145 -22.01 -22.16 -10.88
N GLY A 146 -22.15 -23.46 -10.96
CA GLY A 146 -21.17 -24.34 -11.63
C GLY A 146 -20.11 -24.92 -10.69
N ASN A 147 -20.22 -24.70 -9.38
CA ASN A 147 -19.30 -25.21 -8.35
C ASN A 147 -17.89 -24.60 -8.46
N ILE A 148 -17.82 -23.29 -8.64
CA ILE A 148 -16.57 -22.50 -8.69
C ILE A 148 -16.48 -21.67 -7.41
N GLY A 149 -15.37 -21.80 -6.66
CA GLY A 149 -15.09 -20.96 -5.50
C GLY A 149 -14.79 -19.53 -5.93
N TYR A 150 -15.22 -18.56 -5.13
CA TYR A 150 -14.82 -17.16 -5.26
C TYR A 150 -14.45 -16.61 -3.89
N ALA A 151 -13.27 -16.00 -3.80
CA ALA A 151 -12.82 -15.28 -2.64
C ALA A 151 -12.28 -13.92 -3.05
N PHE A 152 -12.85 -12.85 -2.50
CA PHE A 152 -12.31 -11.49 -2.58
C PHE A 152 -11.57 -11.17 -1.28
N ILE A 153 -10.27 -10.95 -1.37
CA ILE A 153 -9.48 -10.52 -0.22
C ILE A 153 -9.55 -9.00 -0.15
N SER A 154 -10.28 -8.47 0.82
CA SER A 154 -10.48 -7.04 0.99
C SER A 154 -9.37 -6.36 1.79
N ASP A 155 -8.60 -7.11 2.60
CA ASP A 155 -7.57 -6.56 3.45
C ASP A 155 -6.39 -7.51 3.69
N PHE A 156 -5.16 -6.99 3.54
CA PHE A 156 -3.91 -7.65 3.92
C PHE A 156 -3.26 -7.01 5.16
N HIS A 157 -3.84 -5.95 5.72
CA HIS A 157 -3.38 -5.37 6.96
C HIS A 157 -3.83 -6.26 8.13
N LYS A 158 -3.03 -6.26 9.22
CA LYS A 158 -3.22 -7.17 10.34
C LYS A 158 -3.12 -8.65 9.91
N THR A 159 -2.86 -9.51 10.82
CA THR A 159 -2.52 -10.93 10.56
C THR A 159 -3.74 -11.86 10.47
N TYR A 160 -4.93 -11.33 10.19
CA TYR A 160 -6.18 -12.10 10.19
C TYR A 160 -6.20 -13.27 9.18
N LEU A 161 -5.58 -13.10 8.02
CA LEU A 161 -5.57 -14.15 7.00
C LEU A 161 -4.84 -15.41 7.45
N ILE A 162 -3.93 -15.33 8.42
CA ILE A 162 -3.24 -16.51 8.98
C ILE A 162 -4.26 -17.50 9.55
N ASP A 163 -5.24 -17.01 10.30
CA ASP A 163 -6.23 -17.83 10.99
C ASP A 163 -7.48 -18.09 10.16
N GLU A 164 -7.90 -17.14 9.35
CA GLU A 164 -9.19 -17.15 8.64
C GLU A 164 -9.13 -17.80 7.25
N PHE A 165 -8.06 -17.57 6.49
CA PHE A 165 -7.96 -18.05 5.11
C PHE A 165 -7.99 -19.58 4.98
N PRO A 166 -7.41 -20.37 5.93
CA PRO A 166 -7.57 -21.83 5.93
C PRO A 166 -9.02 -22.30 5.94
N GLY A 167 -9.88 -21.64 6.72
CA GLY A 167 -11.32 -21.96 6.78
C GLY A 167 -12.04 -21.63 5.47
N VAL A 168 -11.65 -20.55 4.81
CA VAL A 168 -12.16 -20.18 3.47
C VAL A 168 -11.79 -21.25 2.45
N LEU A 169 -10.54 -21.72 2.43
CA LEU A 169 -10.13 -22.79 1.51
C LEU A 169 -10.77 -24.13 1.82
N GLU A 170 -10.97 -24.47 3.09
CA GLU A 170 -11.72 -25.69 3.48
C GLU A 170 -13.15 -25.66 2.91
N TYR A 171 -13.80 -24.48 2.90
CA TYR A 171 -15.11 -24.31 2.28
C TYR A 171 -15.08 -24.61 0.77
N PHE A 172 -13.96 -24.35 0.10
CA PHE A 172 -13.78 -24.56 -1.34
C PHE A 172 -13.16 -25.91 -1.73
N LYS A 173 -12.84 -26.78 -0.79
CA LYS A 173 -12.10 -28.02 -1.05
C LYS A 173 -12.66 -28.93 -2.14
N ASN A 174 -13.99 -28.87 -2.38
CA ASN A 174 -14.69 -29.66 -3.37
C ASN A 174 -15.13 -28.85 -4.61
N THR A 175 -14.65 -27.62 -4.78
CA THR A 175 -14.94 -26.81 -5.98
C THR A 175 -14.08 -27.26 -7.15
N LYS A 176 -14.56 -27.05 -8.38
CA LYS A 176 -13.81 -27.37 -9.60
C LYS A 176 -12.59 -26.47 -9.80
N GLY A 177 -12.67 -25.24 -9.31
CA GLY A 177 -11.62 -24.24 -9.36
C GLY A 177 -11.98 -23.08 -8.44
N LEU A 178 -11.05 -22.14 -8.29
CA LEU A 178 -11.17 -20.97 -7.42
C LEU A 178 -10.85 -19.70 -8.19
N ILE A 179 -11.67 -18.69 -8.02
CA ILE A 179 -11.38 -17.30 -8.41
C ILE A 179 -10.92 -16.57 -7.16
N LEU A 180 -9.65 -16.16 -7.13
CA LEU A 180 -9.07 -15.33 -6.08
C LEU A 180 -9.04 -13.89 -6.57
N ASP A 181 -9.96 -13.06 -6.09
CA ASP A 181 -10.08 -11.66 -6.50
C ASP A 181 -9.27 -10.78 -5.56
N ILE A 182 -8.18 -10.23 -6.07
CA ILE A 182 -7.33 -9.28 -5.36
C ILE A 182 -7.26 -7.92 -6.06
N ARG A 183 -8.23 -7.64 -6.92
CA ARG A 183 -8.43 -6.31 -7.49
C ARG A 183 -8.72 -5.30 -6.39
N GLN A 184 -8.38 -4.03 -6.62
CA GLN A 184 -8.57 -2.94 -5.63
C GLN A 184 -7.78 -3.11 -4.32
N LYS A 185 -6.73 -3.94 -4.31
CA LYS A 185 -5.96 -4.27 -3.10
C LYS A 185 -4.69 -3.44 -3.00
N ARG A 186 -4.63 -2.57 -2.00
CA ARG A 186 -3.54 -1.58 -1.83
C ARG A 186 -2.30 -2.13 -1.09
N GLY A 187 -2.37 -3.31 -0.51
CA GLY A 187 -1.24 -3.90 0.21
C GLY A 187 -1.56 -4.31 1.64
N GLY A 188 -0.53 -4.52 2.44
CA GLY A 188 -0.59 -4.94 3.85
C GLY A 188 0.60 -5.80 4.27
N ASP A 189 0.42 -6.56 5.34
CA ASP A 189 1.49 -7.27 6.01
C ASP A 189 1.98 -8.50 5.23
N TYR A 190 3.30 -8.66 5.21
CA TYR A 190 3.97 -9.77 4.53
C TYR A 190 3.50 -11.16 5.02
N GLN A 191 3.22 -11.30 6.32
CA GLN A 191 2.76 -12.56 6.90
C GLN A 191 1.44 -13.05 6.29
N ASN A 192 0.55 -12.13 5.88
CA ASN A 192 -0.67 -12.48 5.18
C ASN A 192 -0.40 -12.99 3.75
N ILE A 193 0.66 -12.51 3.09
CA ILE A 193 1.07 -13.04 1.79
C ILE A 193 1.46 -14.51 1.94
N GLU A 194 2.32 -14.84 2.90
CA GLU A 194 2.70 -16.22 3.19
C GLU A 194 1.50 -17.09 3.57
N ALA A 195 0.61 -16.58 4.42
CA ALA A 195 -0.61 -17.29 4.82
C ALA A 195 -1.49 -17.67 3.63
N VAL A 196 -1.53 -16.84 2.58
CA VAL A 196 -2.30 -17.11 1.36
C VAL A 196 -1.53 -18.03 0.43
N VAL A 197 -0.31 -17.66 0.02
CA VAL A 197 0.40 -18.35 -1.07
C VAL A 197 0.81 -19.77 -0.73
N THR A 198 1.19 -20.03 0.52
CA THR A 198 1.66 -21.36 0.97
C THR A 198 0.55 -22.43 0.97
N ARG A 199 -0.71 -22.02 0.85
CA ARG A 199 -1.87 -22.92 0.72
C ARG A 199 -2.06 -23.50 -0.67
N PHE A 200 -1.37 -22.96 -1.67
CA PHE A 200 -1.42 -23.40 -3.06
C PHE A 200 -0.16 -24.17 -3.48
N LEU A 201 0.85 -24.21 -2.62
CA LEU A 201 2.11 -24.92 -2.87
C LEU A 201 1.98 -26.43 -2.58
N THR A 202 2.49 -27.25 -3.46
CA THR A 202 2.67 -28.70 -3.22
C THR A 202 4.14 -29.05 -2.94
N GLU A 203 5.05 -28.15 -3.33
CA GLU A 203 6.50 -28.26 -3.15
C GLU A 203 7.06 -26.91 -2.71
N PRO A 204 8.26 -26.87 -2.13
CA PRO A 204 8.92 -25.62 -1.82
C PRO A 204 9.11 -24.74 -3.07
N LEU A 205 8.87 -23.44 -2.93
CA LEU A 205 9.06 -22.46 -3.98
C LEU A 205 10.13 -21.45 -3.56
N GLU A 206 11.17 -21.29 -4.38
CA GLU A 206 12.19 -20.27 -4.15
C GLU A 206 11.56 -18.87 -4.08
N ARG A 207 12.14 -18.03 -3.23
CA ARG A 207 11.65 -16.65 -3.09
C ARG A 207 12.14 -15.75 -4.21
N ASN A 208 11.38 -14.72 -4.46
CA ASN A 208 11.82 -13.58 -5.28
C ASN A 208 13.13 -13.00 -4.74
N ASP A 209 13.94 -12.47 -5.63
CA ASP A 209 15.09 -11.68 -5.24
C ASP A 209 14.67 -10.40 -4.52
N ALA A 210 15.29 -10.16 -3.38
CA ALA A 210 15.16 -8.92 -2.63
C ALA A 210 16.55 -8.39 -2.26
N TYR A 211 16.69 -7.07 -2.30
CA TYR A 211 17.97 -6.39 -2.04
C TYR A 211 17.76 -5.25 -1.06
N THR A 212 18.72 -5.06 -0.15
CA THR A 212 18.83 -3.88 0.71
C THR A 212 20.22 -3.31 0.58
N TYR A 213 20.33 -2.03 0.25
CA TYR A 213 21.62 -1.37 0.00
C TYR A 213 22.51 -2.10 -1.03
N GLY A 214 21.87 -2.72 -2.03
CA GLY A 214 22.58 -3.51 -3.06
C GLY A 214 22.94 -4.93 -2.65
N GLU A 215 22.77 -5.31 -1.40
CA GLU A 215 23.02 -6.67 -0.90
C GLU A 215 21.78 -7.55 -1.06
N LYS A 216 21.95 -8.71 -1.67
CA LYS A 216 20.88 -9.68 -1.90
C LYS A 216 20.53 -10.41 -0.59
N TRP A 217 19.23 -10.49 -0.30
CA TRP A 217 18.74 -11.32 0.79
C TRP A 217 18.75 -12.79 0.39
N VAL A 218 19.20 -13.64 1.32
CA VAL A 218 19.11 -15.09 1.20
C VAL A 218 18.05 -15.57 2.18
N LEU A 219 16.85 -15.79 1.68
CA LEU A 219 15.71 -16.27 2.46
C LEU A 219 15.40 -17.73 2.11
N PRO A 220 14.94 -18.54 3.08
CA PRO A 220 14.52 -19.90 2.79
C PRO A 220 13.32 -19.92 1.84
N PRO A 221 13.17 -20.96 1.02
CA PRO A 221 12.00 -21.10 0.14
C PRO A 221 10.68 -21.06 0.91
N PHE A 222 9.62 -20.61 0.25
CA PHE A 222 8.27 -20.80 0.75
C PHE A 222 7.97 -22.29 0.87
N GLN A 223 7.38 -22.69 2.00
CA GLN A 223 7.03 -24.09 2.25
C GLN A 223 5.52 -24.27 2.15
N PRO A 224 5.03 -25.41 1.61
CA PRO A 224 3.62 -25.76 1.73
C PRO A 224 3.17 -25.73 3.18
N SER A 225 2.02 -25.17 3.48
CA SER A 225 1.53 -25.05 4.85
C SER A 225 0.03 -25.34 4.97
N GLY A 226 -0.40 -25.77 6.16
CA GLY A 226 -1.79 -26.02 6.50
C GLY A 226 -2.25 -27.46 6.32
N PRO A 227 -3.53 -27.73 6.61
CA PRO A 227 -4.06 -29.10 6.64
C PRO A 227 -4.20 -29.72 5.24
N PHE A 228 -4.32 -28.91 4.19
CA PHE A 228 -4.30 -29.34 2.80
C PHE A 228 -3.86 -28.19 1.90
N GLN A 229 -3.45 -28.51 0.65
CA GLN A 229 -3.13 -27.57 -0.39
C GLN A 229 -4.24 -27.57 -1.44
N TYR A 230 -4.65 -26.36 -1.87
CA TYR A 230 -5.63 -26.25 -2.94
C TYR A 230 -4.92 -26.37 -4.30
N THR A 231 -5.17 -27.46 -5.00
CA THR A 231 -4.47 -27.84 -6.25
C THR A 231 -5.33 -27.79 -7.49
N ASN A 232 -6.65 -27.53 -7.34
CA ASN A 232 -7.52 -27.31 -8.50
C ASN A 232 -7.16 -25.98 -9.20
N PRO A 233 -7.57 -25.77 -10.45
CA PRO A 233 -7.30 -24.54 -11.19
C PRO A 233 -7.69 -23.27 -10.41
N VAL A 234 -6.82 -22.27 -10.42
CA VAL A 234 -7.03 -20.98 -9.76
C VAL A 234 -6.90 -19.86 -10.77
N VAL A 235 -7.89 -18.97 -10.81
CA VAL A 235 -7.79 -17.71 -11.54
C VAL A 235 -7.61 -16.57 -10.54
N VAL A 236 -6.50 -15.85 -10.65
CA VAL A 236 -6.25 -14.65 -9.83
C VAL A 236 -6.68 -13.42 -10.63
N LEU A 237 -7.69 -12.68 -10.13
CA LEU A 237 -8.12 -11.42 -10.75
C LEU A 237 -7.30 -10.25 -10.23
N ILE A 238 -6.69 -9.51 -11.16
CA ILE A 238 -5.80 -8.36 -10.88
C ILE A 238 -6.16 -7.15 -11.74
N ASN A 239 -5.81 -5.95 -11.26
CA ASN A 239 -5.91 -4.72 -12.03
C ASN A 239 -4.92 -3.65 -11.53
N GLY A 240 -4.92 -2.46 -12.09
CA GLY A 240 -4.02 -1.37 -11.71
C GLY A 240 -4.20 -0.85 -10.28
N SER A 241 -5.22 -1.28 -9.56
CA SER A 241 -5.41 -1.04 -8.13
C SER A 241 -4.90 -2.19 -7.24
N THR A 242 -4.47 -3.32 -7.83
CA THR A 242 -3.69 -4.35 -7.13
C THR A 242 -2.30 -3.79 -6.89
N PHE A 243 -1.89 -3.66 -5.61
CA PHE A 243 -0.67 -2.93 -5.24
C PHE A 243 0.05 -3.61 -4.07
N SER A 244 1.40 -3.45 -3.96
CA SER A 244 2.21 -3.90 -2.82
C SER A 244 1.99 -5.39 -2.49
N ALA A 245 1.48 -5.76 -1.31
CA ALA A 245 1.21 -7.16 -0.93
C ALA A 245 0.32 -7.91 -1.94
N GLY A 246 -0.62 -7.21 -2.60
CA GLY A 246 -1.41 -7.79 -3.69
C GLY A 246 -0.56 -8.16 -4.91
N GLU A 247 0.42 -7.32 -5.26
CA GLU A 247 1.38 -7.61 -6.34
C GLU A 247 2.30 -8.77 -5.96
N PHE A 248 2.81 -8.76 -4.74
CA PHE A 248 3.67 -9.83 -4.25
C PHE A 248 2.93 -11.18 -4.24
N THR A 249 1.70 -11.21 -3.74
CA THR A 249 0.82 -12.40 -3.82
C THR A 249 0.65 -12.87 -5.26
N THR A 250 0.37 -11.94 -6.19
CA THR A 250 0.22 -12.22 -7.62
C THR A 250 1.47 -12.86 -8.20
N GLU A 251 2.63 -12.24 -7.96
CA GLU A 251 3.91 -12.68 -8.52
C GLU A 251 4.28 -14.10 -8.08
N ILE A 252 4.07 -14.42 -6.80
CA ILE A 252 4.32 -15.76 -6.26
C ILE A 252 3.34 -16.78 -6.86
N LEU A 253 2.04 -16.47 -6.85
CA LEU A 253 1.02 -17.40 -7.33
C LEU A 253 1.17 -17.71 -8.83
N LYS A 254 1.63 -16.76 -9.63
CA LYS A 254 1.91 -16.96 -11.07
C LYS A 254 2.99 -17.99 -11.36
N GLN A 255 3.82 -18.36 -10.39
CA GLN A 255 4.81 -19.42 -10.56
C GLN A 255 4.19 -20.82 -10.51
N LEU A 256 2.94 -20.93 -10.09
CA LEU A 256 2.28 -22.22 -9.88
C LEU A 256 1.54 -22.66 -11.14
N PRO A 257 1.70 -23.93 -11.61
CA PRO A 257 1.14 -24.39 -12.87
C PRO A 257 -0.40 -24.39 -12.92
N GLN A 258 -1.05 -24.47 -11.75
CA GLN A 258 -2.52 -24.42 -11.66
C GLN A 258 -3.07 -23.00 -11.59
N VAL A 259 -2.24 -21.95 -11.58
CA VAL A 259 -2.66 -20.55 -11.42
C VAL A 259 -2.56 -19.79 -12.73
N THR A 260 -3.58 -19.01 -13.04
CA THR A 260 -3.59 -18.07 -14.17
C THR A 260 -4.03 -16.68 -13.67
N ALA A 261 -3.21 -15.66 -13.87
CA ALA A 261 -3.57 -14.28 -13.58
C ALA A 261 -4.35 -13.66 -14.74
N VAL A 262 -5.54 -13.14 -14.46
CA VAL A 262 -6.46 -12.54 -15.44
C VAL A 262 -6.77 -11.09 -15.04
N GLY A 263 -6.80 -10.19 -16.00
CA GLY A 263 -7.19 -8.81 -15.75
C GLY A 263 -6.36 -7.77 -16.48
N ASP A 264 -5.86 -6.76 -15.79
CA ASP A 264 -4.90 -5.77 -16.32
C ASP A 264 -3.66 -5.68 -15.41
N THR A 265 -2.60 -5.07 -15.93
CA THR A 265 -1.33 -4.89 -15.22
C THR A 265 -1.54 -4.19 -13.88
N THR A 266 -0.89 -4.68 -12.83
CA THR A 266 -0.97 -4.15 -11.47
C THR A 266 -0.38 -2.74 -11.32
N GLY A 267 -0.51 -2.13 -10.14
CA GLY A 267 -0.17 -0.72 -9.90
C GLY A 267 1.30 -0.36 -10.09
N GLY A 268 2.19 -1.23 -9.70
CA GLY A 268 3.64 -1.03 -9.81
C GLY A 268 4.25 -0.37 -8.59
N GLY A 269 4.15 -1.02 -7.43
CA GLY A 269 4.80 -0.61 -6.19
C GLY A 269 5.52 -1.76 -5.52
N SER A 270 6.83 -1.82 -5.68
CA SER A 270 7.68 -2.93 -5.23
C SER A 270 8.57 -2.60 -4.02
N VAL A 271 8.59 -1.35 -3.57
CA VAL A 271 9.40 -0.96 -2.43
C VAL A 271 8.81 -1.49 -1.13
N GLY A 272 9.63 -2.17 -0.33
CA GLY A 272 9.31 -2.58 1.03
C GLY A 272 10.15 -1.86 2.06
N GLY A 273 9.90 -2.12 3.35
CA GLY A 273 10.73 -1.53 4.42
C GLY A 273 10.24 -1.79 5.85
N GLY A 274 8.98 -2.16 6.03
CA GLY A 274 8.42 -2.35 7.38
C GLY A 274 8.58 -1.10 8.26
N ASP A 275 8.72 -1.29 9.57
CA ASP A 275 8.80 -0.18 10.54
C ASP A 275 10.02 0.72 10.33
N GLU A 276 11.11 0.22 9.73
CA GLU A 276 12.34 0.97 9.47
C GLU A 276 12.21 1.95 8.29
N SER A 277 11.15 1.84 7.49
CA SER A 277 10.85 2.80 6.42
C SER A 277 10.35 4.15 6.95
N LEU A 278 9.80 4.17 8.17
CA LEU A 278 9.42 5.39 8.86
C LEU A 278 10.65 6.12 9.40
N TYR A 279 10.89 7.33 8.90
CA TYR A 279 12.03 8.15 9.29
C TYR A 279 11.57 9.48 9.90
N PHE A 280 12.06 9.78 11.11
CA PHE A 280 11.77 11.03 11.81
C PHE A 280 12.78 12.10 11.43
N LEU A 281 12.28 13.24 11.00
CA LEU A 281 13.04 14.45 10.69
C LEU A 281 13.39 15.19 11.99
N PRO A 282 14.41 16.07 11.99
CA PRO A 282 14.83 16.84 13.17
C PRO A 282 13.71 17.56 13.91
N SER A 283 12.71 18.06 13.21
CA SER A 283 11.54 18.72 13.80
C SER A 283 10.49 17.77 14.42
N GLY A 284 10.68 16.46 14.30
CA GLY A 284 9.70 15.45 14.69
C GLY A 284 8.64 15.15 13.62
N LYS A 285 8.66 15.81 12.45
CA LYS A 285 7.90 15.37 11.28
C LYS A 285 8.41 14.01 10.83
N SER A 286 7.63 13.25 10.09
CA SER A 286 8.09 11.95 9.59
C SER A 286 7.74 11.74 8.12
N ILE A 287 8.62 11.00 7.46
CA ILE A 287 8.46 10.52 6.09
C ILE A 287 8.56 9.00 6.08
N GLU A 288 7.85 8.38 5.15
CA GLU A 288 7.95 6.95 4.88
C GLU A 288 8.71 6.75 3.57
N ILE A 289 9.86 6.08 3.65
CA ILE A 289 10.73 5.80 2.49
C ILE A 289 11.15 4.34 2.56
N GLY A 290 10.61 3.53 1.68
CA GLY A 290 11.03 2.14 1.55
C GLY A 290 12.47 2.02 1.03
N PHE A 291 13.13 0.93 1.40
CA PHE A 291 14.54 0.69 1.10
C PHE A 291 14.83 -0.74 0.61
N ILE A 292 13.81 -1.60 0.51
CA ILE A 292 13.94 -2.95 0.01
C ILE A 292 13.52 -2.98 -1.46
N ASP A 293 14.45 -3.34 -2.36
CA ASP A 293 14.18 -3.60 -3.77
C ASP A 293 13.76 -5.07 -3.93
N ILE A 294 12.47 -5.30 -4.17
CA ILE A 294 11.92 -6.63 -4.41
C ILE A 294 11.70 -6.80 -5.92
N ARG A 295 12.15 -7.94 -6.45
CA ARG A 295 12.12 -8.20 -7.88
C ARG A 295 11.17 -9.33 -8.27
N ARG A 296 10.63 -9.28 -9.48
CA ARG A 296 9.90 -10.39 -10.09
C ARG A 296 10.84 -11.57 -10.32
N TYR A 297 10.30 -12.75 -10.57
CA TYR A 297 11.10 -13.95 -10.88
C TYR A 297 11.91 -13.81 -12.19
N ASP A 298 11.56 -12.89 -13.07
CA ASP A 298 12.36 -12.55 -14.26
C ASP A 298 13.50 -11.55 -13.98
N GLY A 299 13.68 -11.14 -12.71
CA GLY A 299 14.72 -10.22 -12.26
C GLY A 299 14.43 -8.74 -12.45
N LEU A 300 13.29 -8.38 -13.06
CA LEU A 300 12.90 -6.99 -13.21
C LEU A 300 12.19 -6.47 -11.95
N PRO A 301 12.36 -5.21 -11.56
CA PRO A 301 11.51 -4.61 -10.53
C PRO A 301 10.08 -4.49 -11.06
N TRP A 302 9.07 -4.66 -10.21
CA TRP A 302 7.72 -4.30 -10.61
C TRP A 302 7.36 -2.84 -10.31
N GLU A 303 8.26 -2.12 -9.64
CA GLU A 303 8.14 -0.67 -9.47
C GLU A 303 7.92 0.01 -10.83
N TRP A 304 6.85 0.81 -10.95
CA TRP A 304 6.36 1.39 -12.20
C TRP A 304 5.85 0.41 -13.25
N LEU A 305 6.52 -0.74 -13.42
CA LEU A 305 6.19 -1.70 -14.47
C LEU A 305 4.88 -2.43 -14.16
N GLY A 306 4.65 -2.73 -12.88
CA GLY A 306 3.59 -3.62 -12.44
C GLY A 306 3.85 -5.07 -12.83
N ILE A 307 2.94 -5.94 -12.45
CA ILE A 307 2.93 -7.35 -12.82
C ILE A 307 1.88 -7.53 -13.91
N PRO A 308 2.26 -7.94 -15.12
CA PRO A 308 1.29 -8.18 -16.20
C PRO A 308 0.46 -9.43 -15.89
N PRO A 309 -0.83 -9.47 -16.24
CA PRO A 309 -1.61 -10.70 -16.22
C PRO A 309 -1.10 -11.69 -17.27
N ASP A 310 -1.40 -12.98 -17.09
CA ASP A 310 -1.18 -13.99 -18.13
C ASP A 310 -2.20 -13.83 -19.26
N ILE A 311 -3.43 -13.46 -18.92
CA ILE A 311 -4.49 -13.16 -19.87
C ILE A 311 -5.05 -11.77 -19.60
N ARG A 312 -4.86 -10.88 -20.57
CA ARG A 312 -5.36 -9.53 -20.45
C ARG A 312 -6.82 -9.43 -20.83
N VAL A 313 -7.66 -9.04 -19.86
CA VAL A 313 -9.08 -8.74 -20.05
C VAL A 313 -9.35 -7.30 -19.65
N VAL A 314 -9.58 -6.44 -20.63
CA VAL A 314 -9.84 -5.02 -20.39
C VAL A 314 -11.24 -4.84 -19.82
N GLN A 315 -11.31 -4.23 -18.65
CA GLN A 315 -12.54 -3.81 -17.98
C GLN A 315 -12.62 -2.27 -18.01
N THR A 316 -13.79 -1.73 -18.28
CA THR A 316 -14.00 -0.28 -18.33
C THR A 316 -15.11 0.15 -17.38
N GLU A 317 -15.16 1.45 -17.05
CA GLU A 317 -16.27 2.04 -16.29
C GLU A 317 -17.61 1.82 -17.02
N ALA A 318 -17.64 1.88 -18.35
CA ALA A 318 -18.84 1.63 -19.14
C ALA A 318 -19.36 0.19 -18.96
N ASP A 319 -18.47 -0.80 -18.82
CA ASP A 319 -18.88 -2.19 -18.54
C ASP A 319 -19.55 -2.28 -17.17
N ILE A 320 -18.99 -1.64 -16.15
CA ILE A 320 -19.56 -1.60 -14.80
C ILE A 320 -20.92 -0.89 -14.80
N LEU A 321 -21.05 0.23 -15.49
CA LEU A 321 -22.32 0.94 -15.62
C LEU A 321 -23.38 0.10 -16.35
N ALA A 322 -22.96 -0.75 -17.27
CA ALA A 322 -23.80 -1.75 -17.93
C ALA A 322 -24.12 -2.97 -17.05
N GLY A 323 -23.59 -3.01 -15.81
CA GLY A 323 -23.81 -4.08 -14.85
C GLY A 323 -23.02 -5.35 -15.14
N ARG A 324 -21.89 -5.26 -15.85
CA ARG A 324 -21.02 -6.38 -16.24
C ARG A 324 -19.64 -6.28 -15.62
N ASP A 325 -19.12 -7.43 -15.20
CA ASP A 325 -17.72 -7.61 -14.82
C ASP A 325 -17.07 -8.62 -15.78
N LYS A 326 -16.47 -8.10 -16.87
CA LYS A 326 -15.87 -8.92 -17.92
C LYS A 326 -14.72 -9.79 -17.43
N GLN A 327 -13.96 -9.32 -16.45
CA GLN A 327 -12.85 -10.08 -15.87
C GLN A 327 -13.39 -11.27 -15.08
N LEU A 328 -14.42 -11.06 -14.25
CA LEU A 328 -15.10 -12.13 -13.54
C LEU A 328 -15.80 -13.09 -14.48
N GLU A 329 -16.51 -12.59 -15.51
CA GLU A 329 -17.15 -13.42 -16.54
C GLU A 329 -16.14 -14.34 -17.24
N TYR A 330 -14.97 -13.79 -17.60
CA TYR A 330 -13.90 -14.56 -18.23
C TYR A 330 -13.33 -15.64 -17.30
N ALA A 331 -13.10 -15.31 -16.03
CA ALA A 331 -12.62 -16.26 -15.03
C ALA A 331 -13.62 -17.40 -14.79
N ILE A 332 -14.92 -17.09 -14.73
CA ILE A 332 -15.98 -18.10 -14.61
C ILE A 332 -15.95 -19.04 -15.82
N GLU A 333 -15.82 -18.51 -17.04
CA GLU A 333 -15.78 -19.32 -18.26
C GLU A 333 -14.58 -20.26 -18.31
N MET A 334 -13.41 -19.81 -17.83
CA MET A 334 -12.19 -20.63 -17.75
C MET A 334 -12.34 -21.83 -16.80
N LEU A 335 -13.20 -21.76 -15.78
CA LEU A 335 -13.32 -22.76 -14.73
C LEU A 335 -14.58 -23.65 -14.90
N LYS A 336 -15.39 -23.45 -15.92
CA LYS A 336 -16.54 -24.34 -16.26
C LYS A 336 -16.06 -25.69 -16.78
#